data_a1c125f99909dbe77fbe118b41cd8289
#
_entry.id   a1c125f99909dbe77fbe118b41cd8289
#
_cell.length_a   1.000
_cell.length_b   1.000
_cell.length_c   1.000
_cell.angle_alpha   90.00
_cell.angle_beta   90.00
_cell.angle_gamma   90.00
#
_symmetry.space_group_name_H-M   'P 1'
#
loop_
_entity.id
_entity.type
_entity.pdbx_description
1 polymer ?
#
loop_
_entity_poly.entity_id
_entity_poly.type
_entity_poly.pdbx_seq_one_letter_code
_entity_poly.pdbx_strand_id
1 'polypeptide(L)'
;MAFSNVWDAGKTVYVMIEDRTVALFDLDGVILDTEHNYTLFWDSIGLRYLGIREFCMRIKGQTLVRIFDDWFPDMEVRSRITAELDEYENSMPYDFVPGVWDFLCSLKASGVPMAVVTSSNAKKMDVVFRMHPELRPIFNHVLMSEDFTESKPSPQCFIRGMEKFGAGPSKTIVFEDSVSGLQAGKASGATLVGLTTTNPASLVSQYADYVIPDFVGRSMSDFPLVK
;
A
#
# COMPACT_ATOMS: atom_id res chain seq x y z
N MET A 1 2.88 -7.39 -25.74
CA MET A 1 1.75 -6.44 -25.91
C MET A 1 0.53 -7.09 -25.30
N ALA A 2 0.00 -6.55 -24.21
CA ALA A 2 -1.24 -7.02 -23.60
C ALA A 2 -2.40 -6.14 -24.07
N PHE A 3 -3.48 -6.75 -24.53
CA PHE A 3 -4.70 -6.08 -24.96
C PHE A 3 -5.84 -6.44 -24.02
N SER A 4 -6.64 -5.45 -23.59
CA SER A 4 -7.92 -5.72 -22.93
C SER A 4 -9.07 -5.54 -23.93
N ASN A 5 -10.01 -6.48 -23.97
CA ASN A 5 -11.22 -6.36 -24.78
C ASN A 5 -12.24 -5.49 -24.08
N VAL A 6 -12.61 -4.35 -24.68
CA VAL A 6 -13.75 -3.54 -24.27
C VAL A 6 -14.81 -3.60 -25.38
N TRP A 7 -16.05 -3.97 -25.05
CA TRP A 7 -17.17 -4.02 -25.98
C TRP A 7 -17.86 -2.64 -26.00
N ASP A 8 -17.80 -1.97 -27.13
CA ASP A 8 -18.60 -0.77 -27.39
C ASP A 8 -19.29 -0.92 -28.75
N ALA A 9 -20.62 -0.80 -28.77
CA ALA A 9 -21.49 -0.74 -29.97
C ALA A 9 -21.15 -1.74 -31.10
N GLY A 10 -20.75 -3.00 -30.76
CA GLY A 10 -20.49 -4.05 -31.75
C GLY A 10 -19.12 -4.01 -32.43
N LYS A 11 -18.20 -3.15 -31.96
CA LYS A 11 -16.80 -3.13 -32.39
C LYS A 11 -15.90 -3.46 -31.22
N THR A 12 -14.98 -4.41 -31.42
CA THR A 12 -13.90 -4.67 -30.47
C THR A 12 -12.89 -3.52 -30.59
N VAL A 13 -12.88 -2.62 -29.60
CA VAL A 13 -11.88 -1.57 -29.51
C VAL A 13 -10.70 -2.12 -28.70
N TYR A 14 -9.57 -2.33 -29.36
CA TYR A 14 -8.31 -2.65 -28.69
C TYR A 14 -7.74 -1.35 -28.11
N VAL A 15 -7.96 -1.10 -26.81
CA VAL A 15 -7.28 0.00 -26.14
C VAL A 15 -5.95 -0.54 -25.62
N MET A 16 -4.86 0.04 -26.07
CA MET A 16 -3.53 -0.26 -25.57
C MET A 16 -3.51 0.07 -24.08
N ILE A 17 -3.11 -0.88 -23.23
CA ILE A 17 -2.98 -0.67 -21.77
C ILE A 17 -2.00 0.47 -21.48
N GLU A 18 -1.06 0.73 -22.40
CA GLU A 18 -0.05 1.81 -22.33
C GLU A 18 -0.62 3.23 -22.20
N ASP A 19 -1.91 3.45 -22.55
CA ASP A 19 -2.55 4.77 -22.47
C ASP A 19 -3.40 4.99 -21.20
N ARG A 20 -3.56 3.98 -20.35
CA ARG A 20 -4.40 4.09 -19.14
C ARG A 20 -3.59 4.50 -17.93
N THR A 21 -4.16 5.37 -17.12
CA THR A 21 -3.64 5.67 -15.77
C THR A 21 -3.76 4.43 -14.89
N VAL A 22 -2.69 4.09 -14.19
CA VAL A 22 -2.61 2.97 -13.23
C VAL A 22 -2.67 3.52 -11.82
N ALA A 23 -3.39 2.87 -10.93
CA ALA A 23 -3.45 3.23 -9.52
C ALA A 23 -2.78 2.14 -8.66
N LEU A 24 -1.77 2.52 -7.89
CA LEU A 24 -1.05 1.65 -6.96
C LEU A 24 -1.37 2.09 -5.53
N PHE A 25 -1.81 1.17 -4.71
CA PHE A 25 -2.22 1.43 -3.34
C PHE A 25 -1.32 0.70 -2.36
N ASP A 26 -0.77 1.39 -1.37
CA ASP A 26 -0.38 0.69 -0.16
C ASP A 26 -1.62 0.08 0.52
N LEU A 27 -1.42 -0.78 1.50
CA LEU A 27 -2.50 -1.48 2.21
C LEU A 27 -2.83 -0.80 3.53
N ASP A 28 -1.86 -0.81 4.44
CA ASP A 28 -2.04 -0.37 5.82
C ASP A 28 -2.04 1.15 5.91
N GLY A 29 -3.06 1.73 6.52
CA GLY A 29 -3.25 3.18 6.55
C GLY A 29 -3.75 3.80 5.24
N VAL A 30 -3.90 3.02 4.16
CA VAL A 30 -4.44 3.47 2.86
C VAL A 30 -5.74 2.77 2.51
N ILE A 31 -5.74 1.44 2.46
CA ILE A 31 -6.97 0.65 2.21
C ILE A 31 -7.59 0.26 3.56
N LEU A 32 -6.77 -0.21 4.48
CA LEU A 32 -7.19 -0.69 5.80
C LEU A 32 -6.67 0.23 6.90
N ASP A 33 -7.55 0.62 7.82
CA ASP A 33 -7.23 1.46 8.98
C ASP A 33 -6.63 0.58 10.12
N THR A 34 -5.43 0.08 9.88
CA THR A 34 -4.72 -0.84 10.77
C THR A 34 -3.61 -0.17 11.59
N GLU A 35 -3.28 1.09 11.29
CA GLU A 35 -2.10 1.77 11.82
C GLU A 35 -2.12 1.94 13.35
N HIS A 36 -3.30 2.20 13.94
CA HIS A 36 -3.43 2.27 15.38
C HIS A 36 -3.08 0.92 16.04
N ASN A 37 -3.57 -0.18 15.46
CA ASN A 37 -3.32 -1.53 15.96
C ASN A 37 -1.84 -1.90 15.89
N TYR A 38 -1.18 -1.63 14.77
CA TYR A 38 0.26 -1.86 14.64
C TYR A 38 1.08 -0.97 15.56
N THR A 39 0.64 0.26 15.81
CA THR A 39 1.31 1.15 16.77
C THR A 39 1.32 0.52 18.16
N LEU A 40 0.18 0.02 18.64
CA LEU A 40 0.09 -0.64 19.94
C LEU A 40 0.98 -1.89 20.02
N PHE A 41 0.94 -2.73 19.00
CA PHE A 41 1.74 -3.95 18.94
C PHE A 41 3.24 -3.63 18.95
N TRP A 42 3.73 -2.84 17.99
CA TRP A 42 5.15 -2.57 17.83
C TRP A 42 5.75 -1.72 18.94
N ASP A 43 5.00 -0.83 19.53
CA ASP A 43 5.45 -0.06 20.70
C ASP A 43 5.62 -0.98 21.93
N SER A 44 4.74 -1.96 22.09
CA SER A 44 4.88 -3.01 23.12
C SER A 44 6.15 -3.85 22.88
N ILE A 45 6.39 -4.30 21.65
CA ILE A 45 7.60 -5.04 21.26
C ILE A 45 8.86 -4.19 21.48
N GLY A 46 8.87 -2.95 21.01
CA GLY A 46 10.00 -2.03 21.17
C GLY A 46 10.36 -1.79 22.62
N LEU A 47 9.34 -1.57 23.47
CA LEU A 47 9.57 -1.37 24.90
C LEU A 47 10.14 -2.64 25.56
N ARG A 48 9.57 -3.80 25.27
CA ARG A 48 9.88 -5.07 25.90
C ARG A 48 11.27 -5.60 25.54
N TYR A 49 11.65 -5.53 24.26
CA TYR A 49 12.88 -6.13 23.77
C TYR A 49 14.03 -5.13 23.61
N LEU A 50 13.74 -3.85 23.37
CA LEU A 50 14.74 -2.84 23.02
C LEU A 50 14.81 -1.69 24.04
N GLY A 51 13.81 -1.55 24.94
CA GLY A 51 13.69 -0.40 25.83
C GLY A 51 13.33 0.90 25.08
N ILE A 52 12.82 0.80 23.85
CA ILE A 52 12.49 1.94 22.98
C ILE A 52 10.98 2.22 23.05
N ARG A 53 10.62 3.45 23.40
CA ARG A 53 9.26 3.98 23.29
C ARG A 53 9.01 4.48 21.87
N GLU A 54 7.75 4.47 21.44
CA GLU A 54 7.33 4.93 20.10
C GLU A 54 8.12 4.23 18.98
N PHE A 55 8.41 2.94 19.19
CA PHE A 55 9.22 2.14 18.26
C PHE A 55 8.55 2.01 16.90
N CYS A 56 7.21 1.92 16.88
CA CYS A 56 6.43 1.84 15.65
C CYS A 56 6.77 2.97 14.67
N MET A 57 6.96 4.19 15.15
CA MET A 57 7.30 5.34 14.30
C MET A 57 8.63 5.18 13.53
N ARG A 58 9.54 4.32 14.02
CA ARG A 58 10.84 4.07 13.38
C ARG A 58 10.79 3.03 12.27
N ILE A 59 9.75 2.19 12.27
CA ILE A 59 9.66 1.01 11.40
C ILE A 59 8.49 1.06 10.42
N LYS A 60 7.61 2.06 10.52
CA LYS A 60 6.42 2.19 9.64
C LYS A 60 6.79 2.10 8.16
N GLY A 61 6.01 1.29 7.44
CA GLY A 61 6.18 1.07 6.00
C GLY A 61 7.33 0.14 5.62
N GLN A 62 8.07 -0.42 6.60
CA GLN A 62 9.13 -1.40 6.35
C GLN A 62 8.59 -2.83 6.33
N THR A 63 9.29 -3.72 5.62
CA THR A 63 8.99 -5.16 5.67
C THR A 63 9.46 -5.77 6.99
N LEU A 64 8.80 -6.86 7.42
CA LEU A 64 9.19 -7.58 8.64
C LEU A 64 10.65 -8.05 8.62
N VAL A 65 11.13 -8.49 7.45
CA VAL A 65 12.55 -8.88 7.26
C VAL A 65 13.47 -7.70 7.58
N ARG A 66 13.17 -6.52 7.04
CA ARG A 66 13.97 -5.32 7.30
C ARG A 66 13.96 -4.93 8.77
N ILE A 67 12.79 -4.98 9.42
CA ILE A 67 12.65 -4.69 10.86
C ILE A 67 13.52 -5.64 11.68
N PHE A 68 13.48 -6.93 11.36
CA PHE A 68 14.28 -7.93 12.07
C PHE A 68 15.78 -7.73 11.84
N ASP A 69 16.21 -7.48 10.64
CA ASP A 69 17.65 -7.30 10.32
C ASP A 69 18.23 -6.06 10.98
N ASP A 70 17.47 -4.98 11.07
CA ASP A 70 17.92 -3.74 11.68
C ASP A 70 17.87 -3.76 13.23
N TRP A 71 16.92 -4.48 13.85
CA TRP A 71 16.60 -4.30 15.26
C TRP A 71 16.66 -5.56 16.11
N PHE A 72 16.49 -6.75 15.55
CA PHE A 72 16.35 -8.00 16.28
C PHE A 72 17.33 -9.07 15.74
N PRO A 73 18.62 -9.04 16.11
CA PRO A 73 19.60 -9.99 15.58
C PRO A 73 19.40 -11.43 16.11
N ASP A 74 18.73 -11.60 17.27
CA ASP A 74 18.48 -12.90 17.90
C ASP A 74 17.33 -13.63 17.22
N MET A 75 17.62 -14.83 16.69
CA MET A 75 16.65 -15.65 15.96
C MET A 75 15.52 -16.18 16.84
N GLU A 76 15.76 -16.43 18.12
CA GLU A 76 14.73 -16.88 19.05
C GLU A 76 13.75 -15.74 19.35
N VAL A 77 14.27 -14.51 19.51
CA VAL A 77 13.44 -13.31 19.66
C VAL A 77 12.60 -13.06 18.40
N ARG A 78 13.21 -13.17 17.20
CA ARG A 78 12.46 -13.06 15.93
C ARG A 78 11.30 -14.06 15.86
N SER A 79 11.55 -15.31 16.21
CA SER A 79 10.53 -16.37 16.18
C SER A 79 9.37 -16.09 17.15
N ARG A 80 9.67 -15.57 18.34
CA ARG A 80 8.64 -15.18 19.33
C ARG A 80 7.83 -13.99 18.82
N ILE A 81 8.48 -12.95 18.34
CA ILE A 81 7.79 -11.77 17.80
C ILE A 81 6.91 -12.16 16.60
N THR A 82 7.41 -13.04 15.71
CA THR A 82 6.62 -13.54 14.57
C THR A 82 5.36 -14.26 15.04
N ALA A 83 5.47 -15.15 16.02
CA ALA A 83 4.32 -15.88 16.54
C ALA A 83 3.29 -14.94 17.19
N GLU A 84 3.75 -13.96 17.97
CA GLU A 84 2.88 -12.95 18.60
C GLU A 84 2.21 -12.06 17.54
N LEU A 85 2.95 -11.66 16.49
CA LEU A 85 2.40 -10.86 15.39
C LEU A 85 1.33 -11.65 14.62
N ASP A 86 1.60 -12.91 14.30
CA ASP A 86 0.65 -13.79 13.63
C ASP A 86 -0.66 -13.94 14.42
N GLU A 87 -0.57 -14.11 15.74
CA GLU A 87 -1.76 -14.19 16.61
C GLU A 87 -2.51 -12.85 16.65
N TYR A 88 -1.77 -11.76 16.76
CA TYR A 88 -2.33 -10.41 16.74
C TYR A 88 -3.06 -10.12 15.43
N GLU A 89 -2.42 -10.36 14.30
CA GLU A 89 -2.99 -10.16 12.97
C GLU A 89 -4.24 -11.03 12.70
N ASN A 90 -4.32 -12.23 13.29
CA ASN A 90 -5.51 -13.07 13.17
C ASN A 90 -6.73 -12.53 13.95
N SER A 91 -6.54 -11.64 14.89
CA SER A 91 -7.59 -11.17 15.82
C SER A 91 -7.88 -9.66 15.76
N MET A 92 -6.97 -8.85 15.19
CA MET A 92 -7.18 -7.41 15.11
C MET A 92 -8.28 -7.04 14.09
N PRO A 93 -8.94 -5.88 14.24
CA PRO A 93 -9.87 -5.37 13.25
C PRO A 93 -9.13 -4.93 11.98
N TYR A 94 -9.80 -5.10 10.83
CA TYR A 94 -9.33 -4.67 9.51
C TYR A 94 -10.37 -3.73 8.88
N ASP A 95 -10.72 -2.68 9.58
CA ASP A 95 -11.69 -1.71 9.07
C ASP A 95 -11.12 -0.99 7.83
N PHE A 96 -12.01 -0.62 6.91
CA PHE A 96 -11.61 0.18 5.76
C PHE A 96 -11.34 1.64 6.16
N VAL A 97 -10.32 2.26 5.55
CA VAL A 97 -10.17 3.71 5.59
C VAL A 97 -11.44 4.35 5.00
N PRO A 98 -11.99 5.41 5.64
CA PRO A 98 -13.25 6.00 5.20
C PRO A 98 -13.29 6.33 3.70
N GLY A 99 -14.36 5.87 3.02
CA GLY A 99 -14.60 6.12 1.59
C GLY A 99 -13.76 5.30 0.61
N VAL A 100 -12.76 4.53 1.07
CA VAL A 100 -11.86 3.80 0.15
C VAL A 100 -12.60 2.75 -0.66
N TRP A 101 -13.57 2.04 -0.06
CA TRP A 101 -14.31 1.00 -0.79
C TRP A 101 -15.09 1.56 -1.97
N ASP A 102 -15.81 2.66 -1.79
CA ASP A 102 -16.55 3.34 -2.86
C ASP A 102 -15.59 3.86 -3.94
N PHE A 103 -14.44 4.40 -3.53
CA PHE A 103 -13.39 4.86 -4.44
C PHE A 103 -12.86 3.71 -5.30
N LEU A 104 -12.47 2.58 -4.70
CA LEU A 104 -11.98 1.39 -5.41
C LEU A 104 -13.04 0.83 -6.39
N CYS A 105 -14.30 0.75 -5.96
CA CYS A 105 -15.41 0.33 -6.81
C CYS A 105 -15.60 1.26 -8.02
N SER A 106 -15.49 2.59 -7.82
CA SER A 106 -15.59 3.58 -8.90
C SER A 106 -14.46 3.44 -9.92
N LEU A 107 -13.22 3.20 -9.46
CA LEU A 107 -12.08 2.94 -10.33
C LEU A 107 -12.25 1.65 -11.13
N LYS A 108 -12.71 0.58 -10.46
CA LYS A 108 -13.02 -0.69 -11.12
C LYS A 108 -14.06 -0.54 -12.22
N ALA A 109 -15.18 0.17 -11.92
CA ALA A 109 -16.23 0.45 -12.88
C ALA A 109 -15.74 1.28 -14.07
N SER A 110 -14.79 2.19 -13.85
CA SER A 110 -14.15 3.01 -14.88
C SER A 110 -13.05 2.27 -15.64
N GLY A 111 -12.74 1.01 -15.28
CA GLY A 111 -11.72 0.20 -15.93
C GLY A 111 -10.29 0.69 -15.66
N VAL A 112 -10.05 1.40 -14.56
CA VAL A 112 -8.71 1.81 -14.12
C VAL A 112 -7.97 0.56 -13.60
N PRO A 113 -6.79 0.22 -14.14
CA PRO A 113 -5.97 -0.87 -13.62
C PRO A 113 -5.45 -0.53 -12.22
N MET A 114 -5.58 -1.48 -11.28
CA MET A 114 -5.23 -1.28 -9.88
C MET A 114 -4.37 -2.42 -9.33
N ALA A 115 -3.40 -2.07 -8.49
CA ALA A 115 -2.67 -3.05 -7.69
C ALA A 115 -2.51 -2.61 -6.24
N VAL A 116 -2.49 -3.60 -5.33
CA VAL A 116 -1.94 -3.40 -3.98
C VAL A 116 -0.44 -3.59 -4.06
N VAL A 117 0.31 -2.70 -3.38
CA VAL A 117 1.77 -2.74 -3.25
C VAL A 117 2.14 -2.55 -1.78
N THR A 118 2.23 -3.65 -1.05
CA THR A 118 2.37 -3.64 0.41
C THR A 118 3.68 -4.23 0.90
N SER A 119 4.17 -3.73 2.04
CA SER A 119 5.27 -4.33 2.79
C SER A 119 4.83 -5.57 3.61
N SER A 120 3.54 -5.87 3.62
CA SER A 120 2.99 -7.06 4.27
C SER A 120 3.35 -8.33 3.51
N ASN A 121 3.49 -9.44 4.23
CA ASN A 121 3.80 -10.76 3.66
C ASN A 121 2.53 -11.52 3.22
N ALA A 122 2.74 -12.64 2.53
CA ALA A 122 1.64 -13.49 2.04
C ALA A 122 0.73 -13.98 3.16
N LYS A 123 1.28 -14.30 4.33
CA LYS A 123 0.50 -14.79 5.48
C LYS A 123 -0.51 -13.78 5.97
N LYS A 124 -0.09 -12.51 6.15
CA LYS A 124 -1.00 -11.42 6.48
C LYS A 124 -2.04 -11.21 5.39
N MET A 125 -1.61 -11.22 4.11
CA MET A 125 -2.56 -11.05 3.00
C MET A 125 -3.61 -12.16 2.94
N ASP A 126 -3.30 -13.39 3.35
CA ASP A 126 -4.30 -14.46 3.48
C ASP A 126 -5.32 -14.14 4.58
N VAL A 127 -4.91 -13.53 5.70
CA VAL A 127 -5.83 -13.05 6.74
C VAL A 127 -6.74 -11.95 6.17
N VAL A 128 -6.15 -10.94 5.52
CA VAL A 128 -6.89 -9.82 4.91
C VAL A 128 -7.95 -10.34 3.94
N PHE A 129 -7.58 -11.23 3.02
CA PHE A 129 -8.53 -11.79 2.04
C PHE A 129 -9.57 -12.74 2.64
N ARG A 130 -9.31 -13.32 3.80
CA ARG A 130 -10.32 -14.08 4.55
C ARG A 130 -11.32 -13.14 5.21
N MET A 131 -10.86 -12.01 5.75
CA MET A 131 -11.73 -11.01 6.38
C MET A 131 -12.49 -10.17 5.34
N HIS A 132 -11.85 -9.87 4.21
CA HIS A 132 -12.34 -9.05 3.11
C HIS A 132 -12.20 -9.77 1.77
N PRO A 133 -13.00 -10.84 1.51
CA PRO A 133 -12.91 -11.59 0.26
C PRO A 133 -13.24 -10.75 -0.97
N GLU A 134 -13.99 -9.66 -0.81
CA GLU A 134 -14.34 -8.69 -1.84
C GLU A 134 -13.14 -7.89 -2.38
N LEU A 135 -12.04 -7.76 -1.62
CA LEU A 135 -10.84 -7.06 -2.07
C LEU A 135 -10.11 -7.81 -3.20
N ARG A 136 -10.07 -9.15 -3.14
CA ARG A 136 -9.30 -9.95 -4.11
C ARG A 136 -9.72 -9.69 -5.57
N PRO A 137 -11.01 -9.66 -5.95
CA PRO A 137 -11.42 -9.38 -7.32
C PRO A 137 -11.32 -7.91 -7.73
N ILE A 138 -11.13 -6.98 -6.80
CA ILE A 138 -10.99 -5.54 -7.11
C ILE A 138 -9.68 -5.28 -7.83
N PHE A 139 -8.58 -5.86 -7.35
CA PHE A 139 -7.24 -5.60 -7.85
C PHE A 139 -6.84 -6.55 -8.99
N ASN A 140 -6.09 -6.02 -9.95
CA ASN A 140 -5.48 -6.80 -11.02
C ASN A 140 -4.25 -7.56 -10.52
N HIS A 141 -3.49 -6.94 -9.61
CA HIS A 141 -2.30 -7.51 -8.99
C HIS A 141 -2.24 -7.17 -7.51
N VAL A 142 -1.58 -8.04 -6.75
CA VAL A 142 -1.19 -7.83 -5.36
C VAL A 142 0.29 -8.14 -5.27
N LEU A 143 1.09 -7.13 -4.94
CA LEU A 143 2.53 -7.26 -4.70
C LEU A 143 2.77 -7.19 -3.20
N MET A 144 3.41 -8.21 -2.67
CA MET A 144 3.70 -8.40 -1.25
C MET A 144 5.21 -8.29 -0.99
N SER A 145 5.62 -8.34 0.25
CA SER A 145 7.03 -8.23 0.63
C SER A 145 7.95 -9.22 -0.10
N GLU A 146 7.43 -10.38 -0.49
CA GLU A 146 8.16 -11.42 -1.21
C GLU A 146 8.40 -11.08 -2.68
N ASP A 147 7.69 -10.10 -3.25
CA ASP A 147 7.81 -9.70 -4.65
C ASP A 147 8.96 -8.73 -4.92
N PHE A 148 9.61 -8.20 -3.88
CA PHE A 148 10.72 -7.26 -4.00
C PHE A 148 11.83 -7.53 -2.97
N THR A 149 13.05 -7.13 -3.32
CA THR A 149 14.25 -7.40 -2.50
C THR A 149 14.64 -6.22 -1.62
N GLU A 150 14.12 -5.04 -1.92
CA GLU A 150 14.40 -3.81 -1.17
C GLU A 150 13.10 -3.28 -0.56
N SER A 151 13.12 -3.10 0.76
CA SER A 151 12.01 -2.49 1.49
C SER A 151 11.92 -0.98 1.21
N LYS A 152 10.73 -0.38 1.33
CA LYS A 152 10.56 1.07 1.41
C LYS A 152 11.58 1.64 2.43
N PRO A 153 12.28 2.74 2.15
CA PRO A 153 12.00 3.77 1.17
C PRO A 153 12.56 3.54 -0.24
N SER A 154 13.09 2.33 -0.58
CA SER A 154 13.41 2.05 -1.98
C SER A 154 12.14 2.12 -2.86
N PRO A 155 12.21 2.75 -4.05
CA PRO A 155 11.09 2.80 -4.97
C PRO A 155 10.79 1.47 -5.66
N GLN A 156 11.57 0.42 -5.41
CA GLN A 156 11.51 -0.86 -6.13
C GLN A 156 10.09 -1.44 -6.16
N CYS A 157 9.38 -1.41 -5.02
CA CYS A 157 8.03 -1.97 -4.93
C CYS A 157 7.05 -1.29 -5.90
N PHE A 158 7.05 0.04 -6.00
CA PHE A 158 6.18 0.78 -6.90
C PHE A 158 6.62 0.65 -8.37
N ILE A 159 7.93 0.62 -8.64
CA ILE A 159 8.46 0.35 -9.98
C ILE A 159 7.99 -1.03 -10.46
N ARG A 160 8.07 -2.06 -9.61
CA ARG A 160 7.54 -3.40 -9.95
C ARG A 160 6.02 -3.39 -10.15
N GLY A 161 5.29 -2.60 -9.37
CA GLY A 161 3.86 -2.39 -9.58
C GLY A 161 3.57 -1.80 -10.97
N MET A 162 4.32 -0.80 -11.41
CA MET A 162 4.21 -0.22 -12.75
C MET A 162 4.53 -1.24 -13.84
N GLU A 163 5.60 -2.03 -13.66
CA GLU A 163 6.04 -3.07 -14.60
C GLU A 163 4.93 -4.12 -14.86
N LYS A 164 4.13 -4.49 -13.83
CA LYS A 164 2.99 -5.41 -13.99
C LYS A 164 1.96 -4.93 -15.00
N PHE A 165 1.89 -3.62 -15.22
CA PHE A 165 0.95 -3.01 -16.16
C PHE A 165 1.62 -2.49 -17.43
N GLY A 166 2.94 -2.58 -17.56
CA GLY A 166 3.68 -1.93 -18.64
C GLY A 166 3.58 -0.41 -18.60
N ALA A 167 3.29 0.17 -17.42
CA ALA A 167 3.11 1.59 -17.22
C ALA A 167 4.41 2.26 -16.76
N GLY A 168 4.57 3.53 -17.12
CA GLY A 168 5.66 4.37 -16.60
C GLY A 168 5.17 5.30 -15.48
N PRO A 169 6.09 6.01 -14.81
CA PRO A 169 5.77 6.93 -13.73
C PRO A 169 4.73 8.00 -14.12
N SER A 170 4.84 8.56 -15.31
CA SER A 170 3.92 9.60 -15.81
C SER A 170 2.49 9.14 -16.07
N LYS A 171 2.21 7.85 -15.94
CA LYS A 171 0.88 7.23 -16.08
C LYS A 171 0.43 6.52 -14.79
N THR A 172 1.14 6.74 -13.69
CA THR A 172 0.89 6.04 -12.43
C THR A 172 0.58 7.02 -11.31
N ILE A 173 -0.41 6.68 -10.50
CA ILE A 173 -0.71 7.33 -9.23
C ILE A 173 -0.46 6.33 -8.11
N VAL A 174 0.28 6.76 -7.10
CA VAL A 174 0.57 6.00 -5.87
C VAL A 174 -0.19 6.62 -4.71
N PHE A 175 -0.83 5.78 -3.90
CA PHE A 175 -1.51 6.17 -2.64
C PHE A 175 -0.73 5.60 -1.47
N GLU A 176 -0.32 6.47 -0.52
CA GLU A 176 0.57 6.13 0.59
C GLU A 176 0.38 7.04 1.80
N ASP A 177 0.71 6.55 3.02
CA ASP A 177 0.53 7.27 4.28
C ASP A 177 1.79 7.31 5.16
N SER A 178 2.68 6.29 5.02
CA SER A 178 3.90 6.16 5.82
C SER A 178 5.06 6.99 5.26
N VAL A 179 5.96 7.47 6.13
CA VAL A 179 7.12 8.26 5.68
C VAL A 179 8.00 7.49 4.70
N SER A 180 8.30 6.22 4.99
CA SER A 180 9.12 5.39 4.12
C SER A 180 8.44 5.11 2.78
N GLY A 181 7.12 4.90 2.79
CA GLY A 181 6.35 4.71 1.57
C GLY A 181 6.19 5.99 0.75
N LEU A 182 5.97 7.15 1.39
CA LEU A 182 5.95 8.44 0.72
C LEU A 182 7.29 8.75 0.03
N GLN A 183 8.42 8.42 0.69
CA GLN A 183 9.75 8.54 0.08
C GLN A 183 9.90 7.60 -1.12
N ALA A 184 9.45 6.36 -1.00
CA ALA A 184 9.46 5.38 -2.09
C ALA A 184 8.60 5.84 -3.27
N GLY A 185 7.37 6.31 -3.00
CA GLY A 185 6.44 6.85 -4.00
C GLY A 185 7.05 8.04 -4.75
N LYS A 186 7.59 9.01 -4.02
CA LYS A 186 8.28 10.16 -4.61
C LYS A 186 9.48 9.75 -5.47
N ALA A 187 10.31 8.82 -4.97
CA ALA A 187 11.47 8.33 -5.70
C ALA A 187 11.10 7.49 -6.93
N SER A 188 9.90 6.90 -6.99
CA SER A 188 9.41 6.17 -8.15
C SER A 188 9.08 7.07 -9.34
N GLY A 189 8.91 8.37 -9.11
CA GLY A 189 8.54 9.37 -10.12
C GLY A 189 7.06 9.37 -10.49
N ALA A 190 6.22 8.56 -9.85
CA ALA A 190 4.76 8.58 -10.02
C ALA A 190 4.12 9.81 -9.37
N THR A 191 2.91 10.15 -9.79
CA THR A 191 2.07 11.09 -9.03
C THR A 191 1.75 10.48 -7.67
N LEU A 192 2.02 11.21 -6.60
CA LEU A 192 1.90 10.70 -5.23
C LEU A 192 0.77 11.40 -4.47
N VAL A 193 -0.20 10.61 -4.05
CA VAL A 193 -1.28 11.01 -3.14
C VAL A 193 -0.95 10.51 -1.74
N GLY A 194 -0.68 11.43 -0.84
CA GLY A 194 -0.38 11.13 0.56
C GLY A 194 -1.64 11.19 1.43
N LEU A 195 -1.86 10.14 2.24
CA LEU A 195 -2.91 10.10 3.23
C LEU A 195 -2.39 10.58 4.60
N THR A 196 -3.25 11.23 5.37
CA THR A 196 -2.91 11.69 6.73
C THR A 196 -3.43 10.76 7.82
N THR A 197 -3.67 9.52 7.49
CA THR A 197 -4.10 8.47 8.42
C THR A 197 -3.03 8.13 9.47
N THR A 198 -1.76 8.20 9.07
CA THR A 198 -0.59 7.84 9.91
C THR A 198 0.22 9.04 10.35
N ASN A 199 0.37 10.03 9.47
CA ASN A 199 1.26 11.17 9.70
C ASN A 199 0.50 12.49 9.52
N PRO A 200 0.90 13.58 10.22
CA PRO A 200 0.26 14.87 10.06
C PRO A 200 0.48 15.44 8.65
N ALA A 201 -0.50 16.21 8.17
CA ALA A 201 -0.48 16.81 6.83
C ALA A 201 0.79 17.62 6.54
N SER A 202 1.36 18.28 7.55
CA SER A 202 2.61 19.05 7.43
C SER A 202 3.83 18.20 7.08
N LEU A 203 3.81 16.91 7.46
CA LEU A 203 4.87 15.96 7.10
C LEU A 203 4.58 15.34 5.73
N VAL A 204 3.34 14.89 5.50
CA VAL A 204 2.92 14.25 4.23
C VAL A 204 3.14 15.19 3.04
N SER A 205 2.82 16.50 3.19
CA SER A 205 2.99 17.52 2.14
C SER A 205 4.43 17.78 1.71
N GLN A 206 5.43 17.30 2.45
CA GLN A 206 6.84 17.41 2.05
C GLN A 206 7.20 16.42 0.92
N TYR A 207 6.40 15.38 0.76
CA TYR A 207 6.64 14.30 -0.21
C TYR A 207 5.58 14.24 -1.31
N ALA A 208 4.31 14.35 -0.93
CA ALA A 208 3.17 14.07 -1.80
C ALA A 208 2.79 15.28 -2.68
N ASP A 209 2.29 14.99 -3.87
CA ASP A 209 1.73 15.97 -4.80
C ASP A 209 0.32 16.39 -4.36
N TYR A 210 -0.43 15.45 -3.77
CA TYR A 210 -1.77 15.66 -3.20
C TYR A 210 -1.82 15.11 -1.78
N VAL A 211 -2.54 15.78 -0.89
CA VAL A 211 -2.71 15.35 0.51
C VAL A 211 -4.19 15.25 0.82
N ILE A 212 -4.62 14.08 1.30
CA ILE A 212 -6.01 13.82 1.68
C ILE A 212 -6.09 13.16 3.06
N PRO A 213 -7.15 13.39 3.83
CA PRO A 213 -7.36 12.68 5.10
C PRO A 213 -7.90 11.27 4.88
N ASP A 214 -8.72 11.07 3.87
CA ASP A 214 -9.42 9.84 3.52
C ASP A 214 -9.97 9.91 2.08
N PHE A 215 -10.76 8.92 1.67
CA PHE A 215 -11.35 8.83 0.34
C PHE A 215 -12.82 9.30 0.24
N VAL A 216 -13.39 9.85 1.32
CA VAL A 216 -14.79 10.28 1.32
C VAL A 216 -15.03 11.35 0.24
N GLY A 217 -15.94 11.05 -0.71
CA GLY A 217 -16.30 11.94 -1.82
C GLY A 217 -15.19 12.15 -2.86
N ARG A 218 -14.11 11.35 -2.84
CA ARG A 218 -13.04 11.45 -3.81
C ARG A 218 -13.32 10.67 -5.09
N SER A 219 -12.73 11.16 -6.16
CA SER A 219 -12.75 10.54 -7.49
C SER A 219 -11.35 10.64 -8.12
N MET A 220 -11.10 9.85 -9.17
CA MET A 220 -9.80 9.89 -9.87
C MET A 220 -9.48 11.26 -10.48
N SER A 221 -10.50 12.06 -10.82
CA SER A 221 -10.35 13.40 -11.38
C SER A 221 -9.77 14.41 -10.38
N ASP A 222 -9.78 14.09 -9.08
CA ASP A 222 -9.18 14.95 -8.04
C ASP A 222 -7.66 14.86 -8.04
N PHE A 223 -7.08 13.88 -8.74
CA PHE A 223 -5.64 13.58 -8.78
C PHE A 223 -5.10 13.59 -10.21
N PRO A 224 -5.12 14.74 -10.93
CA PRO A 224 -4.48 14.81 -12.24
C PRO A 224 -3.00 14.44 -12.15
N LEU A 225 -2.52 13.71 -13.18
CA LEU A 225 -1.12 13.29 -13.26
C LEU A 225 -0.19 14.51 -13.24
N VAL A 226 0.78 14.49 -12.36
CA VAL A 226 1.86 15.50 -12.30
C VAL A 226 2.97 15.04 -13.26
N LYS A 227 3.33 15.92 -14.21
CA LYS A 227 4.37 15.64 -15.22
C LYS A 227 5.76 15.90 -14.66
#